data_919619b6cffc1f79a3ccdc127a5e1350
#
_entry.id   919619b6cffc1f79a3ccdc127a5e1350
#
_cell.length_a   1.000
_cell.length_b   1.000
_cell.length_c   1.000
_cell.angle_alpha   90.00
_cell.angle_beta   90.00
_cell.angle_gamma   90.00
#
_symmetry.space_group_name_H-M   'P 1'
#
loop_
_entity.id
_entity.type
_entity.pdbx_description
1 polymer ?
#
loop_
_entity_poly.entity_id
_entity_poly.type
_entity_poly.pdbx_seq_one_letter_code
_entity_poly.pdbx_strand_id
1 'polypeptide(L)' 'PNKLYHCVAPASFLPYLGDTVECLGKTYTVYKVEGEILEGERLYTTAILALCDEWGR' A
#
# COMPACT_ATOMS: atom_id res chain seq x y z
N PRO A 1 -15.26 -6.46 7.97
CA PRO A 1 -13.94 -7.02 8.03
C PRO A 1 -12.94 -6.32 7.14
N ASN A 2 -13.36 -5.50 6.33
CA ASN A 2 -12.50 -5.02 5.27
C ASN A 2 -11.85 -3.71 5.64
N LYS A 3 -11.04 -3.79 6.67
CA LYS A 3 -10.33 -2.62 7.11
C LYS A 3 -9.16 -2.36 6.17
N LEU A 4 -9.08 -1.13 5.68
CA LEU A 4 -8.01 -0.73 4.80
C LEU A 4 -7.13 0.28 5.51
N TYR A 5 -5.86 0.25 5.17
CA TYR A 5 -4.86 1.11 5.78
C TYR A 5 -4.14 1.87 4.70
N HIS A 6 -3.73 3.08 5.01
CA HIS A 6 -2.99 3.91 4.07
C HIS A 6 -1.52 3.91 4.47
N CYS A 7 -0.66 3.67 3.51
CA CYS A 7 0.77 3.68 3.73
C CYS A 7 1.38 4.72 2.80
N VAL A 8 1.96 5.77 3.37
CA VAL A 8 2.62 6.80 2.59
C VAL A 8 4.09 6.47 2.52
N ALA A 9 4.63 6.45 1.33
CA ALA A 9 6.01 6.03 1.11
C ALA A 9 6.67 6.93 0.08
N PRO A 10 8.00 6.83 -0.04
CA PRO A 10 8.71 7.60 -1.07
C PRO A 10 8.22 7.26 -2.47
N ALA A 11 8.40 8.20 -3.39
CA ALA A 11 7.95 8.00 -4.76
C ALA A 11 8.58 6.78 -5.42
N SER A 12 9.74 6.37 -4.95
CA SER A 12 10.43 5.20 -5.51
C SER A 12 9.79 3.88 -5.11
N PHE A 13 8.91 3.89 -4.13
CA PHE A 13 8.21 2.68 -3.73
C PHE A 13 7.05 2.44 -4.67
N LEU A 14 7.15 1.44 -5.52
CA LEU A 14 6.15 1.15 -6.55
C LEU A 14 5.72 -0.30 -6.48
N PRO A 15 4.89 -0.65 -5.52
CA PRO A 15 4.43 -2.03 -5.40
C PRO A 15 3.40 -2.35 -6.46
N TYR A 16 3.22 -3.64 -6.74
CA TYR A 16 2.17 -4.10 -7.63
C TYR A 16 0.96 -4.51 -6.82
N LEU A 17 -0.20 -4.40 -7.42
CA LEU A 17 -1.42 -4.88 -6.78
C LEU A 17 -1.27 -6.36 -6.47
N GLY A 18 -1.66 -6.75 -5.28
CA GLY A 18 -1.54 -8.13 -4.86
C GLY A 18 -0.24 -8.47 -4.17
N ASP A 19 0.76 -7.58 -4.24
CA ASP A 19 1.98 -7.79 -3.50
C ASP A 19 1.70 -7.77 -2.01
N THR A 20 2.59 -8.37 -1.23
CA THR A 20 2.47 -8.33 0.22
C THR A 20 3.52 -7.40 0.79
N VAL A 21 3.15 -6.76 1.89
CA VAL A 21 4.02 -5.83 2.60
C VAL A 21 3.97 -6.19 4.07
N GLU A 22 5.12 -6.28 4.71
CA GLU A 22 5.19 -6.51 6.14
C GLU A 22 5.45 -5.22 6.87
N CYS A 23 4.68 -4.99 7.91
CA CYS A 23 4.83 -3.77 8.70
C CYS A 23 4.46 -4.08 10.13
N LEU A 24 5.38 -3.80 11.06
CA LEU A 24 5.14 -3.98 12.49
C LEU A 24 4.65 -5.38 12.83
N GLY A 25 5.25 -6.37 12.17
CA GLY A 25 4.94 -7.76 12.47
C GLY A 25 3.69 -8.29 11.84
N LYS A 26 3.05 -7.50 10.97
CA LYS A 26 1.84 -7.94 10.29
C LYS A 26 2.04 -7.89 8.79
N THR A 27 1.31 -8.74 8.10
CA THR A 27 1.40 -8.84 6.65
C THR A 27 0.15 -8.24 6.03
N TYR A 28 0.37 -7.40 5.01
CA TYR A 28 -0.71 -6.73 4.33
C TYR A 28 -0.63 -7.03 2.84
N THR A 29 -1.77 -6.98 2.16
CA THR A 29 -1.82 -7.11 0.72
C THR A 29 -2.07 -5.74 0.11
N VAL A 30 -1.34 -5.41 -0.95
CA VAL A 30 -1.52 -4.13 -1.63
C VAL A 30 -2.82 -4.19 -2.43
N TYR A 31 -3.76 -3.35 -2.05
CA TYR A 31 -5.07 -3.31 -2.65
C TYR A 31 -5.15 -2.25 -3.76
N LYS A 32 -4.47 -1.12 -3.57
CA LYS A 32 -4.52 -0.03 -4.52
C LYS A 32 -3.27 0.81 -4.34
N VAL A 33 -2.79 1.40 -5.43
CA VAL A 33 -1.62 2.27 -5.36
C VAL A 33 -2.01 3.61 -5.96
N GLU A 34 -1.71 4.68 -5.22
CA GLU A 34 -1.97 6.04 -5.66
C GLU A 34 -0.74 6.87 -5.41
N GLY A 35 -0.76 8.09 -5.92
CA GLY A 35 0.34 8.99 -5.66
C GLY A 35 -0.02 10.37 -6.14
N GLU A 36 0.69 11.34 -5.60
CA GLU A 36 0.50 12.72 -6.01
C GLU A 36 1.52 13.05 -7.08
N ILE A 37 1.05 13.65 -8.18
CA ILE A 37 1.92 14.00 -9.28
C ILE A 37 1.86 15.50 -9.47
N LEU A 38 3.04 16.12 -9.55
CA LEU A 38 3.15 17.56 -9.80
C LEU A 38 4.11 17.77 -10.96
N GLU A 39 3.62 18.42 -12.00
CA GLU A 39 4.43 18.73 -13.17
C GLU A 39 5.12 17.49 -13.73
N GLY A 40 4.36 16.40 -13.77
CA GLY A 40 4.86 15.18 -14.36
C GLY A 40 5.71 14.31 -13.46
N GLU A 41 5.94 14.75 -12.23
CA GLU A 41 6.76 13.98 -11.30
C GLU A 41 5.94 13.51 -10.12
N ARG A 42 6.15 12.25 -9.77
CA ARG A 42 5.47 11.69 -8.60
C ARG A 42 6.17 12.18 -7.35
N LEU A 43 5.40 12.76 -6.44
CA LEU A 43 5.96 13.31 -5.20
C LEU A 43 6.05 12.24 -4.12
N TYR A 44 5.08 11.34 -4.06
CA TYR A 44 5.08 10.26 -3.09
C TYR A 44 4.10 9.20 -3.55
N THR A 45 4.14 8.06 -2.89
CA THR A 45 3.25 6.95 -3.18
C THR A 45 2.38 6.69 -1.97
N THR A 46 1.09 6.48 -2.20
CA THR A 46 0.18 6.02 -1.15
C THR A 46 -0.30 4.64 -1.56
N ALA A 47 -0.01 3.66 -0.73
CA ALA A 47 -0.49 2.31 -0.96
C ALA A 47 -1.64 2.05 0.00
N ILE A 48 -2.71 1.47 -0.51
CA ILE A 48 -3.85 1.10 0.30
C ILE A 48 -3.74 -0.39 0.53
N LEU A 49 -3.70 -0.77 1.80
CA LEU A 49 -3.34 -2.12 2.21
C LEU A 49 -4.51 -2.78 2.93
N ALA A 50 -4.66 -4.06 2.70
CA ALA A 50 -5.63 -4.87 3.43
C ALA A 50 -4.85 -5.82 4.32
N LEU A 51 -5.23 -5.90 5.59
CA LEU A 51 -4.53 -6.75 6.56
C LEU A 51 -4.84 -8.20 6.26
N CYS A 52 -3.80 -8.98 6.01
CA CYS A 52 -3.98 -10.37 5.62
C CYS A 52 -4.65 -11.21 6.70
N ASP A 53 -4.33 -10.93 7.95
CA ASP A 53 -4.90 -11.70 9.05
C ASP A 53 -6.42 -11.62 9.08
N GLU A 54 -6.95 -10.50 8.61
CA GLU A 54 -8.39 -10.31 8.64
C GLU A 54 -9.07 -11.00 7.47
N TRP A 55 -8.27 -11.50 6.53
CA TRP A 55 -8.82 -12.15 5.36
C TRP A 55 -8.66 -13.65 5.43
N GLY A 56 -8.21 -14.08 6.55
CA GLY A 56 -8.13 -15.43 6.76
C GLY A 56 -6.87 -16.04 6.33
N ARG A 57 -6.96 -16.12 6.42
CA ARG A 57 -6.30 -16.94 6.38
C ARG A 57 -6.01 -17.32 6.22
#